data_29b7ab4e30ec80e63e8dc82178cd7fc6
#
_entry.id   29b7ab4e30ec80e63e8dc82178cd7fc6
#
_cell.length_a   1.000
_cell.length_b   1.000
_cell.length_c   1.000
_cell.angle_alpha   90.00
_cell.angle_beta   90.00
_cell.angle_gamma   90.00
#
_symmetry.space_group_name_H-M   'P 1'
#
loop_
_entity.id
_entity.type
_entity.pdbx_description
1 polymer ?
#
loop_
_entity_poly.entity_id
_entity_poly.type
_entity_poly.pdbx_seq_one_letter_code
_entity_poly.pdbx_strand_id
1 'polypeptide(L)'
;MVCFPFKAENAQVFLKNIKEALAHPRVGEVVGVGYEKNNCFKEIEAKLSGVEKKGKKIHLMVQKRWGKKRPGKGDGMNTALDYFVNHTSFDRIHFYDADIVTFSRRWIEKGEKRLEEDYQVVRFFFPKVSTDGMITWNITRCGLAYNWPHTILPLIEQPLGGELILKREMAERLIKDSWVMNYSDWGIDTAYALAFAKYQAPLYEAYIQEGKLHKLYGRLSDLYTMLVECFAVIKESSAMPINTESTLYKKDTVEKIPFSIQEKTAFDVKETIPLLTVNWTEEEVELLNFFPSKIREGMRSCRNNLDVRFMDPQAWYEVYAVLLEEFNQNKKAWRDLLFRLWIARVLNHTFYYASKGYKYAMKSLEDMVGHFVHRRLKEG
;
A
#
# COMPACT_ATOMS: atom_id res chain seq x y z
N MET A 1 15.69 3.91 -15.49
CA MET A 1 14.59 4.87 -15.66
C MET A 1 13.93 5.13 -14.31
N VAL A 2 13.51 6.37 -14.01
CA VAL A 2 12.73 6.71 -12.80
C VAL A 2 11.37 7.19 -13.22
N CYS A 3 10.31 6.66 -12.60
CA CYS A 3 8.91 7.01 -12.86
C CYS A 3 8.24 7.61 -11.64
N PHE A 4 7.46 8.65 -11.86
CA PHE A 4 6.58 9.30 -10.89
C PHE A 4 5.15 9.31 -11.43
N PRO A 5 4.28 8.37 -11.01
CA PRO A 5 2.84 8.49 -11.23
C PRO A 5 2.30 9.69 -10.45
N PHE A 6 1.41 10.51 -11.07
CA PHE A 6 0.87 11.70 -10.41
C PHE A 6 -0.57 12.01 -10.87
N LYS A 7 -1.31 12.73 -10.05
CA LYS A 7 -2.69 13.15 -10.34
C LYS A 7 -2.93 14.63 -10.12
N ALA A 8 -2.69 15.11 -8.90
CA ALA A 8 -2.97 16.49 -8.48
C ALA A 8 -1.98 16.92 -7.37
N GLU A 9 -0.75 16.49 -7.49
CA GLU A 9 0.31 16.75 -6.53
C GLU A 9 0.84 18.18 -6.66
N ASN A 10 1.56 18.62 -5.62
CA ASN A 10 2.21 19.93 -5.64
C ASN A 10 3.33 19.95 -6.69
N ALA A 11 3.18 20.80 -7.70
CA ALA A 11 4.14 20.91 -8.81
C ALA A 11 5.57 21.24 -8.35
N GLN A 12 5.76 22.00 -7.27
CA GLN A 12 7.10 22.34 -6.76
C GLN A 12 7.79 21.11 -6.15
N VAL A 13 7.03 20.28 -5.38
CA VAL A 13 7.54 19.02 -4.83
C VAL A 13 7.89 18.07 -5.97
N PHE A 14 7.01 17.92 -6.93
CA PHE A 14 7.24 17.07 -8.08
C PHE A 14 8.49 17.48 -8.89
N LEU A 15 8.65 18.78 -9.20
CA LEU A 15 9.84 19.30 -9.89
C LEU A 15 11.12 19.12 -9.10
N LYS A 16 11.07 19.29 -7.77
CA LYS A 16 12.20 18.96 -6.88
C LYS A 16 12.57 17.49 -7.04
N ASN A 17 11.60 16.59 -7.00
CA ASN A 17 11.83 15.14 -7.11
C ASN A 17 12.42 14.75 -8.47
N ILE A 18 11.97 15.37 -9.57
CA ILE A 18 12.59 15.21 -10.89
C ILE A 18 14.07 15.64 -10.87
N LYS A 19 14.38 16.81 -10.29
CA LYS A 19 15.76 17.31 -10.22
C LYS A 19 16.65 16.38 -9.38
N GLU A 20 16.16 15.88 -8.26
CA GLU A 20 16.87 14.88 -7.43
C GLU A 20 17.14 13.59 -8.21
N ALA A 21 16.16 13.08 -8.96
CA ALA A 21 16.35 11.90 -9.78
C ALA A 21 17.38 12.13 -10.91
N LEU A 22 17.27 13.25 -11.62
CA LEU A 22 18.24 13.62 -12.66
C LEU A 22 19.67 13.85 -12.14
N ALA A 23 19.82 14.21 -10.86
CA ALA A 23 21.13 14.38 -10.26
C ALA A 23 21.86 13.04 -10.04
N HIS A 24 21.17 11.91 -10.03
CA HIS A 24 21.80 10.59 -9.84
C HIS A 24 22.47 10.11 -11.15
N PRO A 25 23.75 9.68 -11.13
CA PRO A 25 24.50 9.37 -12.37
C PRO A 25 23.90 8.24 -13.21
N ARG A 26 23.30 7.24 -12.58
CA ARG A 26 22.70 6.07 -13.26
C ARG A 26 21.31 6.31 -13.85
N VAL A 27 20.69 7.45 -13.59
CA VAL A 27 19.39 7.78 -14.18
C VAL A 27 19.59 8.38 -15.55
N GLY A 28 19.12 7.71 -16.60
CA GLY A 28 19.15 8.21 -17.98
C GLY A 28 17.86 8.93 -18.37
N GLU A 29 16.74 8.56 -17.75
CA GLU A 29 15.43 9.14 -18.06
C GLU A 29 14.54 9.24 -16.81
N VAL A 30 13.79 10.34 -16.72
CA VAL A 30 12.72 10.53 -15.73
C VAL A 30 11.39 10.64 -16.46
N VAL A 31 10.41 9.85 -16.03
CA VAL A 31 9.07 9.79 -16.63
C VAL A 31 8.03 10.23 -15.58
N GLY A 32 7.21 11.20 -15.95
CA GLY A 32 6.00 11.55 -15.21
C GLY A 32 4.78 10.95 -15.92
N VAL A 33 3.99 10.14 -15.20
CA VAL A 33 2.74 9.58 -15.75
C VAL A 33 1.56 10.23 -15.05
N GLY A 34 0.91 11.18 -15.73
CA GLY A 34 -0.27 11.88 -15.22
C GLY A 34 -1.54 11.05 -15.40
N TYR A 35 -2.44 11.13 -14.41
CA TYR A 35 -3.76 10.51 -14.50
C TYR A 35 -4.55 11.00 -15.73
N GLU A 36 -4.51 12.33 -15.95
CA GLU A 36 -5.14 13.02 -17.06
C GLU A 36 -4.44 14.36 -17.34
N LYS A 37 -4.73 14.99 -18.46
CA LYS A 37 -4.16 16.30 -18.81
C LYS A 37 -4.89 17.46 -18.09
N ASN A 38 -4.92 17.41 -16.77
CA ASN A 38 -5.52 18.43 -15.89
C ASN A 38 -4.61 19.65 -15.69
N ASN A 39 -5.02 20.58 -14.83
CA ASN A 39 -4.24 21.80 -14.54
C ASN A 39 -2.87 21.50 -13.92
N CYS A 40 -2.78 20.50 -13.04
CA CYS A 40 -1.50 20.06 -12.45
C CYS A 40 -0.55 19.55 -13.55
N PHE A 41 -1.03 18.72 -14.47
CA PHE A 41 -0.23 18.24 -15.61
C PHE A 41 0.31 19.39 -16.44
N LYS A 42 -0.56 20.34 -16.83
CA LYS A 42 -0.18 21.52 -17.64
C LYS A 42 0.82 22.42 -16.92
N GLU A 43 0.64 22.63 -15.60
CA GLU A 43 1.58 23.41 -14.78
C GLU A 43 2.98 22.76 -14.76
N ILE A 44 3.03 21.44 -14.55
CA ILE A 44 4.27 20.69 -14.56
C ILE A 44 4.93 20.75 -15.94
N GLU A 45 4.15 20.50 -17.01
CA GLU A 45 4.62 20.55 -18.41
C GLU A 45 5.27 21.90 -18.73
N ALA A 46 4.62 23.00 -18.35
CA ALA A 46 5.15 24.35 -18.57
C ALA A 46 6.45 24.62 -17.81
N LYS A 47 6.54 24.16 -16.55
CA LYS A 47 7.74 24.37 -15.70
C LYS A 47 8.92 23.48 -16.06
N LEU A 48 8.68 22.33 -16.70
CA LEU A 48 9.75 21.40 -17.11
C LEU A 48 10.67 21.97 -18.18
N SER A 49 10.21 22.95 -18.98
CA SER A 49 11.06 23.64 -19.95
C SER A 49 12.27 24.31 -19.33
N GLY A 50 12.15 24.75 -18.06
CA GLY A 50 13.23 25.39 -17.28
C GLY A 50 14.11 24.42 -16.47
N VAL A 51 13.84 23.10 -16.53
CA VAL A 51 14.64 22.12 -15.79
C VAL A 51 15.88 21.73 -16.59
N GLU A 52 17.06 21.89 -15.99
CA GLU A 52 18.32 21.44 -16.58
C GLU A 52 18.37 19.92 -16.67
N LYS A 53 18.41 19.40 -17.89
CA LYS A 53 18.35 17.96 -18.18
C LYS A 53 19.67 17.22 -17.99
N LYS A 54 20.81 17.93 -17.96
CA LYS A 54 22.16 17.34 -17.82
C LYS A 54 22.44 16.19 -18.81
N GLY A 55 21.98 16.32 -20.05
CA GLY A 55 22.10 15.31 -21.09
C GLY A 55 21.13 14.12 -20.95
N LYS A 56 20.20 14.15 -19.99
CA LYS A 56 19.22 13.10 -19.73
C LYS A 56 17.84 13.44 -20.30
N LYS A 57 16.94 12.44 -20.36
CA LYS A 57 15.60 12.65 -20.89
C LYS A 57 14.59 12.91 -19.75
N ILE A 58 13.62 13.79 -20.03
CA ILE A 58 12.41 13.94 -19.24
C ILE A 58 11.22 13.71 -20.16
N HIS A 59 10.33 12.84 -19.77
CA HIS A 59 9.13 12.52 -20.54
C HIS A 59 7.90 12.66 -19.65
N LEU A 60 6.89 13.40 -20.12
CA LEU A 60 5.54 13.42 -19.52
C LEU A 60 4.58 12.69 -20.44
N MET A 61 3.79 11.82 -19.86
CA MET A 61 2.72 11.11 -20.59
C MET A 61 1.45 11.05 -19.76
N VAL A 62 0.32 10.92 -20.43
CA VAL A 62 -0.96 10.61 -19.80
C VAL A 62 -1.09 9.09 -19.73
N GLN A 63 -1.61 8.59 -18.58
CA GLN A 63 -1.83 7.16 -18.43
C GLN A 63 -2.78 6.60 -19.50
N LYS A 64 -2.50 5.36 -19.93
CA LYS A 64 -3.39 4.55 -20.75
C LYS A 64 -4.34 3.74 -19.83
N ARG A 65 -5.49 3.37 -20.35
CA ARG A 65 -6.37 2.41 -19.67
C ARG A 65 -5.89 0.99 -19.94
N TRP A 66 -5.50 0.31 -18.87
CA TRP A 66 -5.08 -1.09 -18.88
C TRP A 66 -6.12 -2.00 -18.25
N GLY A 67 -6.52 -1.68 -17.03
CA GLY A 67 -7.47 -2.48 -16.29
C GLY A 67 -8.93 -2.15 -16.59
N LYS A 68 -9.82 -3.05 -16.17
CA LYS A 68 -11.27 -2.90 -16.31
C LYS A 68 -11.90 -2.20 -15.10
N LYS A 69 -11.17 -2.10 -13.99
CA LYS A 69 -11.62 -1.44 -12.76
C LYS A 69 -11.50 0.08 -12.88
N ARG A 70 -11.76 0.80 -11.81
CA ARG A 70 -11.68 2.27 -11.77
C ARG A 70 -10.28 2.76 -12.20
N PRO A 71 -10.17 3.80 -13.04
CA PRO A 71 -8.88 4.37 -13.43
C PRO A 71 -8.16 5.00 -12.23
N GLY A 72 -6.85 4.83 -12.14
CA GLY A 72 -6.06 5.40 -11.05
C GLY A 72 -4.59 5.06 -11.10
N LYS A 73 -3.97 4.90 -9.93
CA LYS A 73 -2.53 4.66 -9.75
C LYS A 73 -2.03 3.45 -10.58
N GLY A 74 -2.80 2.36 -10.59
CA GLY A 74 -2.42 1.16 -11.31
C GLY A 74 -2.29 1.36 -12.81
N ASP A 75 -3.21 2.09 -13.45
CA ASP A 75 -3.08 2.45 -14.87
C ASP A 75 -1.82 3.28 -15.13
N GLY A 76 -1.49 4.21 -14.22
CA GLY A 76 -0.27 5.00 -14.29
C GLY A 76 1.00 4.15 -14.22
N MET A 77 1.06 3.21 -13.26
CA MET A 77 2.19 2.29 -13.12
C MET A 77 2.30 1.34 -14.30
N ASN A 78 1.19 0.77 -14.76
CA ASN A 78 1.14 -0.12 -15.93
C ASN A 78 1.53 0.61 -17.22
N THR A 79 1.16 1.89 -17.37
CA THR A 79 1.60 2.73 -18.50
C THR A 79 3.11 2.94 -18.47
N ALA A 80 3.68 3.17 -17.29
CA ALA A 80 5.13 3.30 -17.15
C ALA A 80 5.87 1.99 -17.45
N LEU A 81 5.31 0.83 -17.01
CA LEU A 81 5.86 -0.48 -17.34
C LEU A 81 5.86 -0.74 -18.84
N ASP A 82 4.73 -0.46 -19.52
CA ASP A 82 4.63 -0.59 -20.98
C ASP A 82 5.68 0.27 -21.70
N TYR A 83 5.80 1.52 -21.31
CA TYR A 83 6.81 2.41 -21.87
C TYR A 83 8.23 1.90 -21.63
N PHE A 84 8.51 1.48 -20.39
CA PHE A 84 9.83 0.95 -20.02
C PHE A 84 10.21 -0.28 -20.82
N VAL A 85 9.32 -1.26 -20.91
CA VAL A 85 9.60 -2.54 -21.59
C VAL A 85 9.68 -2.37 -23.10
N ASN A 86 8.75 -1.63 -23.70
CA ASN A 86 8.57 -1.61 -25.15
C ASN A 86 9.27 -0.43 -25.84
N HIS A 87 9.65 0.63 -25.12
CA HIS A 87 10.17 1.85 -25.74
C HIS A 87 11.53 2.32 -25.18
N THR A 88 12.13 1.56 -24.23
CA THR A 88 13.45 1.88 -23.68
C THR A 88 14.36 0.66 -23.66
N SER A 89 15.66 0.90 -23.50
CA SER A 89 16.68 -0.14 -23.30
C SER A 89 17.28 -0.15 -21.89
N PHE A 90 16.65 0.53 -20.92
CA PHE A 90 17.13 0.54 -19.55
C PHE A 90 16.94 -0.82 -18.87
N ASP A 91 17.84 -1.19 -17.97
CA ASP A 91 17.79 -2.47 -17.24
C ASP A 91 16.87 -2.44 -16.03
N ARG A 92 16.51 -1.23 -15.56
CA ARG A 92 15.80 -1.03 -14.29
C ARG A 92 14.78 0.10 -14.38
N ILE A 93 13.63 -0.10 -13.72
CA ILE A 93 12.62 0.94 -13.52
C ILE A 93 12.42 1.17 -12.03
N HIS A 94 12.43 2.43 -11.63
CA HIS A 94 12.10 2.89 -10.28
C HIS A 94 10.76 3.57 -10.28
N PHE A 95 9.94 3.27 -9.28
CA PHE A 95 8.69 3.98 -9.00
C PHE A 95 8.81 4.72 -7.68
N TYR A 96 8.36 5.96 -7.67
CA TYR A 96 8.23 6.77 -6.46
C TYR A 96 6.95 7.61 -6.55
N ASP A 97 6.24 7.78 -5.43
CA ASP A 97 5.10 8.70 -5.39
C ASP A 97 5.59 10.15 -5.61
N ALA A 98 4.84 10.92 -6.40
CA ALA A 98 5.27 12.25 -6.85
C ALA A 98 5.22 13.31 -5.73
N ASP A 99 4.46 13.07 -4.66
CA ASP A 99 4.25 13.98 -3.53
C ASP A 99 5.24 13.83 -2.38
N ILE A 100 6.25 12.98 -2.50
CA ILE A 100 7.23 12.73 -1.43
C ILE A 100 8.14 13.93 -1.25
N VAL A 101 7.98 14.65 -0.14
CA VAL A 101 8.80 15.83 0.19
C VAL A 101 10.25 15.45 0.55
N THR A 102 10.43 14.31 1.21
CA THR A 102 11.75 13.81 1.67
C THR A 102 12.52 13.03 0.60
N PHE A 103 11.93 12.79 -0.60
CA PHE A 103 12.63 12.09 -1.67
C PHE A 103 13.96 12.75 -2.02
N SER A 104 14.99 11.94 -2.17
CA SER A 104 16.32 12.38 -2.60
C SER A 104 17.01 11.29 -3.44
N ARG A 105 18.04 11.66 -4.18
CA ARG A 105 18.87 10.72 -4.96
C ARG A 105 19.48 9.59 -4.14
N ARG A 106 19.59 9.74 -2.80
CA ARG A 106 20.09 8.69 -1.90
C ARG A 106 19.17 7.48 -1.86
N TRP A 107 17.85 7.66 -2.09
CA TRP A 107 16.92 6.53 -2.18
C TRP A 107 17.24 5.67 -3.40
N ILE A 108 17.50 6.34 -4.55
CA ILE A 108 17.92 5.66 -5.78
C ILE A 108 19.23 4.89 -5.52
N GLU A 109 20.25 5.55 -4.97
CA GLU A 109 21.55 4.95 -4.66
C GLU A 109 21.41 3.72 -3.75
N LYS A 110 20.59 3.83 -2.69
CA LYS A 110 20.36 2.73 -1.75
C LYS A 110 19.72 1.52 -2.44
N GLY A 111 18.71 1.76 -3.26
CA GLY A 111 18.05 0.68 -4.00
C GLY A 111 18.92 0.06 -5.07
N GLU A 112 19.66 0.88 -5.83
CA GLU A 112 20.60 0.43 -6.86
C GLU A 112 21.67 -0.50 -6.28
N LYS A 113 22.21 -0.18 -5.10
CA LYS A 113 23.18 -1.04 -4.41
C LYS A 113 22.64 -2.44 -4.15
N ARG A 114 21.34 -2.56 -3.83
CA ARG A 114 20.71 -3.89 -3.58
C ARG A 114 20.46 -4.67 -4.86
N LEU A 115 20.17 -3.98 -5.96
CA LEU A 115 20.02 -4.63 -7.28
C LEU A 115 21.35 -5.10 -7.88
N GLU A 116 22.49 -4.62 -7.42
CA GLU A 116 23.81 -5.16 -7.75
C GLU A 116 24.05 -6.54 -7.13
N GLU A 117 23.34 -6.84 -6.03
CA GLU A 117 23.21 -8.17 -5.46
C GLU A 117 22.19 -8.99 -6.29
N ASP A 118 21.87 -10.22 -5.91
CA ASP A 118 21.00 -11.13 -6.68
C ASP A 118 19.49 -10.83 -6.59
N TYR A 119 19.10 -9.61 -6.15
CA TYR A 119 17.70 -9.21 -6.06
C TYR A 119 17.14 -8.72 -7.39
N GLN A 120 15.88 -9.05 -7.67
CA GLN A 120 15.13 -8.57 -8.84
C GLN A 120 14.18 -7.42 -8.49
N VAL A 121 13.77 -7.36 -7.22
CA VAL A 121 12.85 -6.36 -6.69
C VAL A 121 13.46 -5.72 -5.44
N VAL A 122 13.45 -4.40 -5.37
CA VAL A 122 13.71 -3.66 -4.13
C VAL A 122 12.47 -2.85 -3.78
N ARG A 123 11.94 -3.06 -2.58
CA ARG A 123 10.88 -2.22 -2.01
C ARG A 123 11.46 -1.33 -0.92
N PHE A 124 10.83 -0.19 -0.69
CA PHE A 124 11.25 0.69 0.38
C PHE A 124 10.22 0.67 1.51
N PHE A 125 10.73 0.71 2.74
CA PHE A 125 9.90 0.89 3.92
C PHE A 125 10.47 1.99 4.82
N PHE A 126 9.62 2.54 5.67
CA PHE A 126 9.86 3.81 6.35
C PHE A 126 9.42 3.73 7.80
N PRO A 127 10.00 4.56 8.70
CA PRO A 127 9.41 4.80 10.00
C PRO A 127 8.01 5.42 9.83
N LYS A 128 7.03 4.89 10.55
CA LYS A 128 5.63 5.32 10.50
C LYS A 128 5.13 5.67 11.88
N VAL A 129 4.19 6.58 11.94
CA VAL A 129 3.35 6.79 13.13
C VAL A 129 2.61 5.48 13.46
N SER A 130 2.47 5.14 14.74
CA SER A 130 1.88 3.86 15.15
C SER A 130 0.40 3.68 14.78
N THR A 131 -0.25 4.76 14.38
CA THR A 131 -1.64 4.78 13.89
C THR A 131 -1.73 5.02 12.38
N ASP A 132 -0.59 5.04 11.67
CA ASP A 132 -0.51 5.15 10.21
C ASP A 132 -0.43 3.77 9.55
N GLY A 133 -0.77 3.73 8.26
CA GLY A 133 -0.71 2.49 7.47
C GLY A 133 -1.71 1.43 7.94
N MET A 134 -2.85 1.82 8.52
CA MET A 134 -3.82 0.86 9.08
C MET A 134 -4.43 -0.07 8.03
N ILE A 135 -4.46 0.31 6.75
CA ILE A 135 -4.82 -0.62 5.66
C ILE A 135 -3.70 -1.65 5.46
N THR A 136 -2.45 -1.21 5.46
CA THR A 136 -1.29 -2.12 5.38
C THR A 136 -1.36 -3.18 6.48
N TRP A 137 -1.55 -2.77 7.74
CA TRP A 137 -1.56 -3.66 8.88
C TRP A 137 -2.81 -4.54 8.96
N ASN A 138 -3.99 -3.92 8.98
CA ASN A 138 -5.23 -4.65 9.28
C ASN A 138 -5.80 -5.38 8.05
N ILE A 139 -5.50 -4.91 6.83
CA ILE A 139 -6.04 -5.52 5.62
C ILE A 139 -4.98 -6.34 4.90
N THR A 140 -3.95 -5.69 4.37
CA THR A 140 -3.04 -6.39 3.46
C THR A 140 -2.16 -7.39 4.19
N ARG A 141 -1.46 -7.01 5.26
CA ARG A 141 -0.59 -7.96 6.00
C ARG A 141 -1.39 -9.07 6.67
N CYS A 142 -2.56 -8.77 7.24
CA CYS A 142 -3.46 -9.79 7.77
C CYS A 142 -3.94 -10.74 6.68
N GLY A 143 -4.31 -10.23 5.50
CA GLY A 143 -4.75 -11.07 4.38
C GLY A 143 -3.64 -11.95 3.81
N LEU A 144 -2.43 -11.41 3.69
CA LEU A 144 -1.26 -12.18 3.29
C LEU A 144 -0.93 -13.28 4.29
N ALA A 145 -1.03 -12.98 5.59
CA ALA A 145 -0.82 -13.93 6.67
C ALA A 145 -1.91 -15.02 6.73
N TYR A 146 -3.16 -14.66 6.41
CA TYR A 146 -4.29 -15.58 6.41
C TYR A 146 -4.21 -16.58 5.25
N ASN A 147 -3.98 -16.08 4.02
CA ASN A 147 -4.05 -16.91 2.83
C ASN A 147 -2.74 -17.67 2.53
N TRP A 148 -1.58 -17.11 2.89
CA TRP A 148 -0.27 -17.68 2.56
C TRP A 148 0.70 -17.67 3.75
N PRO A 149 0.33 -18.32 4.88
CA PRO A 149 1.09 -18.25 6.14
C PRO A 149 2.48 -18.90 6.04
N HIS A 150 2.71 -19.83 5.10
CA HIS A 150 3.98 -20.54 4.89
C HIS A 150 4.95 -19.83 3.95
N THR A 151 4.62 -18.60 3.50
CA THR A 151 5.39 -17.87 2.49
C THR A 151 6.13 -16.66 3.10
N ILE A 152 6.90 -15.96 2.26
CA ILE A 152 7.52 -14.67 2.66
C ILE A 152 6.49 -13.53 2.79
N LEU A 153 5.29 -13.69 2.25
CA LEU A 153 4.28 -12.61 2.17
C LEU A 153 3.94 -11.97 3.53
N PRO A 154 3.74 -12.73 4.63
CA PRO A 154 3.52 -12.13 5.95
C PRO A 154 4.69 -11.32 6.48
N LEU A 155 5.90 -11.56 5.98
CA LEU A 155 7.13 -10.91 6.43
C LEU A 155 7.36 -9.54 5.77
N ILE A 156 6.67 -9.25 4.66
CA ILE A 156 6.83 -8.00 3.92
C ILE A 156 6.33 -6.83 4.76
N GLU A 157 7.21 -5.84 4.98
CA GLU A 157 6.92 -4.67 5.82
C GLU A 157 5.96 -3.69 5.16
N GLN A 158 6.14 -3.47 3.85
CA GLN A 158 5.39 -2.46 3.11
C GLN A 158 4.75 -3.02 1.83
N PRO A 159 3.79 -3.96 1.93
CA PRO A 159 3.16 -4.56 0.75
C PRO A 159 2.36 -3.55 -0.10
N LEU A 160 1.94 -2.42 0.48
CA LEU A 160 1.25 -1.31 -0.22
C LEU A 160 2.20 -0.16 -0.61
N GLY A 161 3.52 -0.39 -0.62
CA GLY A 161 4.47 0.65 -1.01
C GLY A 161 4.53 0.83 -2.52
N GLY A 162 4.26 2.04 -3.00
CA GLY A 162 4.48 2.43 -4.39
C GLY A 162 5.94 2.71 -4.71
N GLU A 163 6.79 2.79 -3.69
CA GLU A 163 8.22 2.99 -3.82
C GLU A 163 8.89 1.63 -4.03
N LEU A 164 9.26 1.36 -5.27
CA LEU A 164 9.88 0.09 -5.64
C LEU A 164 10.79 0.23 -6.86
N ILE A 165 11.72 -0.70 -6.99
CA ILE A 165 12.60 -0.83 -8.15
C ILE A 165 12.47 -2.26 -8.68
N LEU A 166 12.40 -2.37 -10.00
CA LEU A 166 12.32 -3.64 -10.71
C LEU A 166 13.45 -3.76 -11.70
N LYS A 167 14.09 -4.94 -11.78
CA LYS A 167 14.87 -5.33 -12.95
C LYS A 167 13.94 -5.56 -14.14
N ARG A 168 14.47 -5.38 -15.36
CA ARG A 168 13.72 -5.52 -16.63
C ARG A 168 12.97 -6.85 -16.70
N GLU A 169 13.60 -7.95 -16.36
CA GLU A 169 12.97 -9.28 -16.39
C GLU A 169 11.68 -9.35 -15.57
N MET A 170 11.67 -8.73 -14.39
CA MET A 170 10.46 -8.71 -13.55
C MET A 170 9.38 -7.80 -14.15
N ALA A 171 9.77 -6.63 -14.69
CA ALA A 171 8.84 -5.75 -15.39
C ALA A 171 8.19 -6.43 -16.60
N GLU A 172 8.96 -7.20 -17.39
CA GLU A 172 8.47 -7.98 -18.52
C GLU A 172 7.50 -9.10 -18.12
N ARG A 173 7.68 -9.71 -16.95
CA ARG A 173 6.74 -10.67 -16.39
C ARG A 173 5.42 -9.99 -16.00
N LEU A 174 5.51 -8.84 -15.30
CA LEU A 174 4.33 -8.10 -14.84
C LEU A 174 3.47 -7.63 -16.01
N ILE A 175 4.06 -7.07 -17.07
CA ILE A 175 3.28 -6.55 -18.21
C ILE A 175 2.58 -7.66 -19.01
N LYS A 176 3.11 -8.89 -18.97
CA LYS A 176 2.51 -10.07 -19.61
C LYS A 176 1.44 -10.73 -18.74
N ASP A 177 1.37 -10.41 -17.44
CA ASP A 177 0.39 -10.96 -16.53
C ASP A 177 -0.91 -10.15 -16.57
N SER A 178 -1.89 -10.66 -17.32
CA SER A 178 -3.20 -10.02 -17.47
C SER A 178 -3.93 -9.83 -16.15
N TRP A 179 -3.67 -10.69 -15.15
CA TRP A 179 -4.24 -10.53 -13.81
C TRP A 179 -3.68 -9.27 -13.14
N VAL A 180 -2.37 -9.05 -13.16
CA VAL A 180 -1.73 -7.84 -12.63
C VAL A 180 -2.22 -6.60 -13.38
N MET A 181 -2.20 -6.64 -14.72
CA MET A 181 -2.57 -5.51 -15.56
C MET A 181 -4.05 -5.10 -15.42
N ASN A 182 -4.90 -5.97 -14.89
CA ASN A 182 -6.30 -5.65 -14.62
C ASN A 182 -6.52 -4.73 -13.40
N TYR A 183 -5.53 -4.60 -12.50
CA TYR A 183 -5.62 -3.70 -11.35
C TYR A 183 -5.20 -2.28 -11.76
N SER A 184 -6.19 -1.42 -11.91
CA SER A 184 -6.04 -0.08 -12.48
C SER A 184 -5.92 1.05 -11.48
N ASP A 185 -6.11 0.78 -10.17
CA ASP A 185 -5.98 1.79 -9.12
C ASP A 185 -5.28 1.23 -7.88
N TRP A 186 -5.77 1.45 -6.66
CA TRP A 186 -5.11 1.14 -5.40
C TRP A 186 -4.79 -0.33 -5.16
N GLY A 187 -5.54 -1.25 -5.78
CA GLY A 187 -5.26 -2.68 -5.70
C GLY A 187 -3.92 -3.10 -6.31
N ILE A 188 -3.30 -2.26 -7.14
CA ILE A 188 -2.07 -2.60 -7.87
C ILE A 188 -0.89 -2.93 -6.94
N ASP A 189 -0.73 -2.20 -5.83
CA ASP A 189 0.38 -2.44 -4.91
C ASP A 189 0.30 -3.82 -4.24
N THR A 190 -0.93 -4.25 -3.87
CA THR A 190 -1.19 -5.60 -3.36
C THR A 190 -0.97 -6.65 -4.44
N ALA A 191 -1.45 -6.39 -5.67
CA ALA A 191 -1.27 -7.29 -6.80
C ALA A 191 0.22 -7.50 -7.14
N TYR A 192 1.04 -6.44 -7.07
CA TYR A 192 2.48 -6.54 -7.26
C TYR A 192 3.14 -7.38 -6.17
N ALA A 193 2.75 -7.21 -4.89
CA ALA A 193 3.29 -8.03 -3.81
C ALA A 193 3.02 -9.53 -4.05
N LEU A 194 1.80 -9.88 -4.46
CA LEU A 194 1.41 -11.25 -4.80
C LEU A 194 2.14 -11.76 -6.05
N ALA A 195 2.28 -10.92 -7.09
CA ALA A 195 2.97 -11.29 -8.32
C ALA A 195 4.47 -11.57 -8.06
N PHE A 196 5.14 -10.77 -7.22
CA PHE A 196 6.54 -11.03 -6.87
C PHE A 196 6.69 -12.39 -6.18
N ALA A 197 5.79 -12.73 -5.26
CA ALA A 197 5.79 -14.03 -4.61
C ALA A 197 5.44 -15.17 -5.59
N LYS A 198 4.41 -15.00 -6.44
CA LYS A 198 4.02 -15.95 -7.50
C LYS A 198 5.18 -16.28 -8.44
N TYR A 199 5.98 -15.28 -8.79
CA TYR A 199 7.14 -15.44 -9.66
C TYR A 199 8.43 -15.77 -8.92
N GLN A 200 8.37 -15.97 -7.61
CA GLN A 200 9.53 -16.25 -6.74
C GLN A 200 10.66 -15.22 -6.95
N ALA A 201 10.28 -13.97 -7.16
CA ALA A 201 11.24 -12.90 -7.43
C ALA A 201 12.10 -12.62 -6.19
N PRO A 202 13.44 -12.69 -6.29
CA PRO A 202 14.33 -12.27 -5.21
C PRO A 202 14.01 -10.83 -4.79
N LEU A 203 13.59 -10.67 -3.52
CA LEU A 203 13.06 -9.42 -2.96
C LEU A 203 13.93 -8.90 -1.83
N TYR A 204 14.28 -7.62 -1.89
CA TYR A 204 14.90 -6.89 -0.79
C TYR A 204 14.01 -5.74 -0.31
N GLU A 205 13.87 -5.55 1.01
CA GLU A 205 13.24 -4.38 1.57
C GLU A 205 14.28 -3.43 2.18
N ALA A 206 14.43 -2.25 1.59
CA ALA A 206 15.39 -1.24 2.00
C ALA A 206 14.73 -0.20 2.92
N TYR A 207 15.27 -0.01 4.11
CA TYR A 207 14.77 0.96 5.09
C TYR A 207 15.27 2.37 4.79
N ILE A 208 14.39 3.33 4.70
CA ILE A 208 14.71 4.75 4.54
C ILE A 208 14.48 5.47 5.86
N GLN A 209 15.56 5.74 6.58
CA GLN A 209 15.54 6.30 7.93
C GLN A 209 14.95 7.72 8.01
N GLU A 210 15.12 8.53 6.97
CA GLU A 210 14.57 9.88 6.89
C GLU A 210 13.05 9.91 6.86
N GLY A 211 12.43 8.77 6.60
CA GLY A 211 10.98 8.62 6.50
C GLY A 211 10.41 9.15 5.20
N LYS A 212 9.15 8.79 4.95
CA LYS A 212 8.38 9.28 3.82
C LYS A 212 7.45 10.41 4.30
N LEU A 213 7.86 11.65 4.08
CA LEU A 213 6.99 12.79 4.30
C LEU A 213 6.23 13.10 3.00
N HIS A 214 4.93 12.88 3.03
CA HIS A 214 3.99 13.15 1.94
C HIS A 214 2.71 13.75 2.50
N LYS A 215 1.78 14.13 1.63
CA LYS A 215 0.46 14.58 2.06
C LYS A 215 -0.26 13.44 2.80
N LEU A 216 -0.47 13.62 4.10
CA LEU A 216 -1.28 12.67 4.88
C LEU A 216 -2.75 12.81 4.47
N TYR A 217 -3.43 11.67 4.41
CA TYR A 217 -4.89 11.64 4.36
C TYR A 217 -5.38 12.03 5.76
N GLY A 218 -5.76 13.27 5.97
CA GLY A 218 -6.21 13.75 7.29
C GLY A 218 -7.46 13.04 7.82
N ARG A 219 -8.21 12.40 6.92
CA ARG A 219 -9.48 11.72 7.22
C ARG A 219 -9.41 10.26 6.77
N LEU A 220 -9.81 9.35 7.65
CA LEU A 220 -9.90 7.93 7.29
C LEU A 220 -10.96 7.65 6.21
N SER A 221 -11.97 8.51 6.07
CA SER A 221 -12.94 8.44 4.96
C SER A 221 -12.30 8.49 3.58
N ASP A 222 -11.19 9.20 3.43
CA ASP A 222 -10.48 9.32 2.16
C ASP A 222 -9.83 7.98 1.74
N LEU A 223 -9.65 7.07 2.68
CA LEU A 223 -9.08 5.74 2.49
C LEU A 223 -10.11 4.67 2.12
N TYR A 224 -11.40 5.01 2.10
CA TYR A 224 -12.48 4.04 1.84
C TYR A 224 -12.25 3.21 0.57
N THR A 225 -11.95 3.84 -0.55
CA THR A 225 -11.76 3.15 -1.82
C THR A 225 -10.50 2.27 -1.81
N MET A 226 -9.39 2.78 -1.25
CA MET A 226 -8.16 2.01 -1.09
C MET A 226 -8.40 0.76 -0.25
N LEU A 227 -9.11 0.90 0.88
CA LEU A 227 -9.46 -0.21 1.76
C LEU A 227 -10.20 -1.32 1.00
N VAL A 228 -11.27 -0.93 0.29
CA VAL A 228 -12.12 -1.88 -0.46
C VAL A 228 -11.32 -2.57 -1.56
N GLU A 229 -10.53 -1.84 -2.33
CA GLU A 229 -9.75 -2.41 -3.42
C GLU A 229 -8.64 -3.34 -2.92
N CYS A 230 -7.90 -2.96 -1.86
CA CYS A 230 -6.88 -3.81 -1.28
C CYS A 230 -7.47 -5.12 -0.72
N PHE A 231 -8.62 -5.05 -0.03
CA PHE A 231 -9.30 -6.24 0.46
C PHE A 231 -9.82 -7.12 -0.69
N ALA A 232 -10.38 -6.50 -1.74
CA ALA A 232 -10.88 -7.24 -2.90
C ALA A 232 -9.76 -8.04 -3.60
N VAL A 233 -8.57 -7.47 -3.75
CA VAL A 233 -7.40 -8.20 -4.30
C VAL A 233 -7.08 -9.41 -3.45
N ILE A 234 -7.01 -9.27 -2.13
CA ILE A 234 -6.73 -10.38 -1.20
C ILE A 234 -7.77 -11.49 -1.34
N LYS A 235 -9.08 -11.13 -1.36
CA LYS A 235 -10.16 -12.11 -1.51
C LYS A 235 -10.13 -12.80 -2.88
N GLU A 236 -10.05 -12.05 -3.96
CA GLU A 236 -9.99 -12.57 -5.32
C GLU A 236 -8.81 -13.52 -5.55
N SER A 237 -7.72 -13.33 -4.80
CA SER A 237 -6.48 -14.10 -4.94
C SER A 237 -6.34 -15.24 -3.93
N SER A 238 -7.29 -15.43 -3.02
CA SER A 238 -7.17 -16.39 -1.90
C SER A 238 -6.83 -17.82 -2.30
N ALA A 239 -7.24 -18.24 -3.49
CA ALA A 239 -6.92 -19.56 -4.06
C ALA A 239 -5.65 -19.57 -4.93
N MET A 240 -4.91 -18.45 -5.03
CA MET A 240 -3.70 -18.39 -5.84
C MET A 240 -2.61 -19.28 -5.23
N PRO A 241 -2.06 -20.26 -5.97
CA PRO A 241 -0.97 -21.09 -5.47
C PRO A 241 0.32 -20.26 -5.45
N ILE A 242 0.82 -19.99 -4.26
CA ILE A 242 2.09 -19.28 -4.04
C ILE A 242 3.02 -20.17 -3.21
N ASN A 243 4.19 -20.44 -3.76
CA ASN A 243 5.28 -21.09 -3.05
C ASN A 243 6.52 -20.17 -3.09
N THR A 244 7.08 -19.89 -1.95
CA THR A 244 8.28 -19.03 -1.82
C THR A 244 9.44 -19.69 -1.10
N GLU A 245 9.46 -21.03 -0.97
CA GLU A 245 10.53 -21.77 -0.26
C GLU A 245 11.92 -21.46 -0.80
N SER A 246 12.04 -21.28 -2.13
CA SER A 246 13.30 -20.91 -2.79
C SER A 246 13.48 -19.43 -3.00
N THR A 247 12.54 -18.58 -2.55
CA THR A 247 12.60 -17.14 -2.79
C THR A 247 13.61 -16.48 -1.86
N LEU A 248 14.62 -15.84 -2.43
CA LEU A 248 15.55 -15.01 -1.67
C LEU A 248 14.82 -13.77 -1.16
N TYR A 249 14.66 -13.68 0.16
CA TYR A 249 14.07 -12.51 0.82
C TYR A 249 14.98 -11.98 1.90
N LYS A 250 15.20 -10.67 1.91
CA LYS A 250 15.96 -9.98 2.95
C LYS A 250 15.41 -8.56 3.16
N LYS A 251 15.59 -8.04 4.36
CA LYS A 251 15.25 -6.66 4.70
C LYS A 251 16.33 -6.01 5.56
N ASP A 252 16.42 -4.69 5.45
CA ASP A 252 17.25 -3.89 6.37
C ASP A 252 16.70 -3.97 7.79
N THR A 253 17.58 -3.85 8.77
CA THR A 253 17.19 -3.67 10.17
C THR A 253 16.75 -2.22 10.40
N VAL A 254 15.68 -2.03 11.18
CA VAL A 254 15.25 -0.70 11.63
C VAL A 254 16.19 -0.24 12.75
N GLU A 255 17.06 0.72 12.44
CA GLU A 255 18.07 1.18 13.39
C GLU A 255 17.47 2.17 14.39
N LYS A 256 16.70 3.15 13.91
CA LYS A 256 16.19 4.24 14.76
C LYS A 256 14.88 4.81 14.20
N ILE A 257 13.92 5.04 15.09
CA ILE A 257 12.68 5.73 14.76
C ILE A 257 12.76 7.18 15.28
N PRO A 258 12.55 8.20 14.45
CA PRO A 258 12.55 9.59 14.89
C PRO A 258 11.49 9.83 15.97
N PHE A 259 11.87 10.57 17.02
CA PHE A 259 10.97 10.89 18.15
C PHE A 259 9.70 11.62 17.67
N SER A 260 9.84 12.53 16.71
CA SER A 260 8.73 13.27 16.11
C SER A 260 7.66 12.37 15.45
N ILE A 261 7.99 11.12 15.11
CA ILE A 261 7.05 10.13 14.57
C ILE A 261 6.35 9.38 15.71
N GLN A 262 7.06 9.14 16.82
CA GLN A 262 6.54 8.32 17.92
C GLN A 262 5.37 8.98 18.66
N GLU A 263 5.28 10.32 18.67
CA GLU A 263 4.27 11.07 19.43
C GLU A 263 3.06 11.50 18.61
N LYS A 264 3.01 11.20 17.31
CA LYS A 264 1.92 11.64 16.43
C LYS A 264 0.81 10.61 16.34
N THR A 265 -0.41 11.12 16.11
CA THR A 265 -1.55 10.35 15.60
C THR A 265 -1.76 10.72 14.13
N ALA A 266 -1.98 9.72 13.28
CA ALA A 266 -2.03 9.91 11.82
C ALA A 266 -3.37 10.49 11.31
N PHE A 267 -4.42 10.49 12.14
CA PHE A 267 -5.76 10.95 11.77
C PHE A 267 -6.48 11.60 12.94
N ASP A 268 -7.54 12.36 12.65
CA ASP A 268 -8.42 12.95 13.66
C ASP A 268 -9.40 11.91 14.20
N VAL A 269 -9.25 11.60 15.49
CA VAL A 269 -10.10 10.63 16.19
C VAL A 269 -11.54 11.14 16.29
N LYS A 270 -11.76 12.45 16.50
CA LYS A 270 -13.11 13.04 16.65
C LYS A 270 -13.88 12.96 15.33
N GLU A 271 -13.21 13.18 14.21
CA GLU A 271 -13.82 13.02 12.88
C GLU A 271 -14.03 11.54 12.49
N THR A 272 -13.28 10.62 13.12
CA THR A 272 -13.37 9.18 12.84
C THR A 272 -14.54 8.51 13.55
N ILE A 273 -14.87 8.92 14.77
CA ILE A 273 -15.95 8.30 15.56
C ILE A 273 -17.30 8.29 14.80
N PRO A 274 -17.75 9.38 14.17
CA PRO A 274 -18.99 9.39 13.39
C PRO A 274 -19.04 8.36 12.27
N LEU A 275 -17.88 8.01 11.67
CA LEU A 275 -17.81 6.99 10.62
C LEU A 275 -18.24 5.59 11.10
N LEU A 276 -18.13 5.33 12.42
CA LEU A 276 -18.57 4.11 13.04
C LEU A 276 -19.99 4.20 13.61
N THR A 277 -20.39 5.35 14.16
CA THR A 277 -21.59 5.45 15.01
C THR A 277 -22.84 5.89 14.29
N VAL A 278 -22.74 6.64 13.18
CA VAL A 278 -23.91 7.23 12.50
C VAL A 278 -24.16 6.66 11.09
N ASN A 279 -25.37 6.92 10.57
CA ASN A 279 -25.76 6.60 9.19
C ASN A 279 -25.67 5.10 8.81
N TRP A 280 -26.01 4.20 9.74
CA TRP A 280 -26.16 2.79 9.44
C TRP A 280 -27.42 2.52 8.62
N THR A 281 -27.30 1.70 7.58
CA THR A 281 -28.45 1.19 6.83
C THR A 281 -28.97 -0.12 7.46
N GLU A 282 -30.23 -0.47 7.16
CA GLU A 282 -30.81 -1.74 7.61
C GLU A 282 -30.03 -2.91 7.03
N GLU A 283 -29.64 -2.83 5.74
CA GLU A 283 -28.86 -3.86 5.07
C GLU A 283 -27.50 -4.10 5.76
N GLU A 284 -26.78 -3.04 6.18
CA GLU A 284 -25.54 -3.22 6.95
C GLU A 284 -25.78 -3.93 8.29
N VAL A 285 -26.91 -3.64 8.96
CA VAL A 285 -27.28 -4.29 10.23
C VAL A 285 -27.64 -5.76 10.03
N GLU A 286 -28.30 -6.11 8.94
CA GLU A 286 -28.59 -7.49 8.57
C GLU A 286 -27.33 -8.29 8.28
N LEU A 287 -26.38 -7.70 7.55
CA LEU A 287 -25.08 -8.32 7.26
C LEU A 287 -24.27 -8.67 8.52
N LEU A 288 -24.50 -7.99 9.64
CA LEU A 288 -23.87 -8.37 10.92
C LEU A 288 -24.24 -9.78 11.37
N ASN A 289 -25.34 -10.36 10.90
CA ASN A 289 -25.74 -11.72 11.26
C ASN A 289 -24.77 -12.80 10.78
N PHE A 290 -23.92 -12.52 9.78
CA PHE A 290 -22.84 -13.40 9.36
C PHE A 290 -21.70 -13.52 10.39
N PHE A 291 -21.59 -12.55 11.31
CA PHE A 291 -20.48 -12.49 12.25
C PHE A 291 -20.82 -13.13 13.59
N PRO A 292 -19.81 -13.62 14.35
CA PRO A 292 -20.00 -14.13 15.71
C PRO A 292 -20.75 -13.16 16.61
N SER A 293 -21.50 -13.68 17.60
CA SER A 293 -22.35 -12.87 18.49
C SER A 293 -21.61 -11.72 19.15
N LYS A 294 -20.40 -11.94 19.67
CA LYS A 294 -19.55 -10.92 20.28
C LYS A 294 -19.32 -9.73 19.34
N ILE A 295 -19.02 -9.99 18.06
CA ILE A 295 -18.76 -8.95 17.05
C ILE A 295 -20.05 -8.25 16.66
N ARG A 296 -21.09 -9.01 16.36
CA ARG A 296 -22.42 -8.49 16.02
C ARG A 296 -22.98 -7.56 17.08
N GLU A 297 -22.93 -7.98 18.33
CA GLU A 297 -23.44 -7.21 19.48
C GLU A 297 -22.57 -5.98 19.74
N GLY A 298 -21.24 -6.13 19.67
CA GLY A 298 -20.31 -5.02 19.81
C GLY A 298 -20.52 -3.94 18.75
N MET A 299 -20.66 -4.33 17.46
CA MET A 299 -20.93 -3.39 16.37
C MET A 299 -22.29 -2.70 16.52
N ARG A 300 -23.33 -3.43 16.95
CA ARG A 300 -24.64 -2.84 17.25
C ARG A 300 -24.58 -1.86 18.41
N SER A 301 -23.84 -2.18 19.47
CA SER A 301 -23.65 -1.30 20.62
C SER A 301 -22.92 -0.02 20.27
N CYS A 302 -21.92 -0.06 19.37
CA CYS A 302 -21.17 1.11 18.96
C CYS A 302 -22.03 2.22 18.33
N ARG A 303 -23.23 1.91 17.85
CA ARG A 303 -24.18 2.91 17.33
C ARG A 303 -24.68 3.88 18.42
N ASN A 304 -24.74 3.41 19.67
CA ASN A 304 -25.29 4.16 20.80
C ASN A 304 -24.23 4.50 21.85
N ASN A 305 -23.22 3.64 21.98
CA ASN A 305 -22.16 3.78 22.97
C ASN A 305 -20.84 3.32 22.38
N LEU A 306 -19.90 4.24 22.21
CA LEU A 306 -18.59 3.93 21.63
C LEU A 306 -17.76 3.05 22.58
N ASP A 307 -17.88 1.75 22.40
CA ASP A 307 -17.01 0.76 23.05
C ASP A 307 -16.46 -0.20 21.99
N VAL A 308 -15.19 -0.04 21.66
CA VAL A 308 -14.49 -0.85 20.65
C VAL A 308 -13.58 -1.93 21.25
N ARG A 309 -13.70 -2.23 22.57
CA ARG A 309 -12.88 -3.27 23.24
C ARG A 309 -13.06 -4.65 22.63
N PHE A 310 -14.25 -4.93 22.11
CA PHE A 310 -14.55 -6.21 21.48
C PHE A 310 -13.74 -6.47 20.21
N MET A 311 -13.21 -5.43 19.53
CA MET A 311 -12.50 -5.52 18.23
C MET A 311 -10.98 -5.69 18.45
N ASP A 312 -10.59 -6.58 19.35
CA ASP A 312 -9.20 -6.96 19.59
C ASP A 312 -8.59 -7.75 18.41
N PRO A 313 -7.29 -8.06 18.39
CA PRO A 313 -6.66 -8.82 17.30
C PRO A 313 -7.28 -10.20 17.04
N GLN A 314 -7.79 -10.89 18.06
CA GLN A 314 -8.46 -12.18 17.92
C GLN A 314 -9.81 -12.03 17.22
N ALA A 315 -10.62 -11.07 17.67
CA ALA A 315 -11.89 -10.74 17.01
C ALA A 315 -11.68 -10.30 15.57
N TRP A 316 -10.57 -9.56 15.28
CA TRP A 316 -10.24 -9.17 13.93
C TRP A 316 -9.95 -10.37 13.01
N TYR A 317 -9.31 -11.42 13.53
CA TYR A 317 -9.13 -12.66 12.78
C TYR A 317 -10.48 -13.30 12.41
N GLU A 318 -11.42 -13.37 13.32
CA GLU A 318 -12.77 -13.92 13.09
C GLU A 318 -13.55 -13.07 12.09
N VAL A 319 -13.46 -11.73 12.22
CA VAL A 319 -14.03 -10.80 11.22
C VAL A 319 -13.43 -11.04 9.83
N TYR A 320 -12.11 -11.21 9.77
CA TYR A 320 -11.40 -11.38 8.50
C TYR A 320 -11.80 -12.68 7.80
N ALA A 321 -11.95 -13.76 8.55
CA ALA A 321 -12.42 -15.06 8.04
C ALA A 321 -13.81 -14.93 7.39
N VAL A 322 -14.78 -14.33 8.09
CA VAL A 322 -16.12 -14.09 7.55
C VAL A 322 -16.09 -13.19 6.30
N LEU A 323 -15.29 -12.13 6.32
CA LEU A 323 -15.16 -11.25 5.17
C LEU A 323 -14.56 -11.94 3.94
N LEU A 324 -13.57 -12.83 4.12
CA LEU A 324 -13.04 -13.62 3.00
C LEU A 324 -14.09 -14.56 2.39
N GLU A 325 -15.03 -15.03 3.16
CA GLU A 325 -16.09 -15.92 2.73
C GLU A 325 -17.25 -15.15 2.07
N GLU A 326 -17.78 -14.13 2.75
CA GLU A 326 -19.07 -13.51 2.46
C GLU A 326 -18.99 -12.18 1.70
N PHE A 327 -17.88 -11.43 1.82
CA PHE A 327 -17.77 -10.08 1.27
C PHE A 327 -18.05 -10.05 -0.24
N ASN A 328 -18.96 -9.17 -0.64
CA ASN A 328 -19.27 -8.89 -2.05
C ASN A 328 -18.98 -7.43 -2.39
N GLN A 329 -17.88 -7.20 -3.10
CA GLN A 329 -17.44 -5.85 -3.49
C GLN A 329 -18.44 -5.09 -4.38
N ASN A 330 -19.37 -5.76 -5.05
CA ASN A 330 -20.37 -5.13 -5.89
C ASN A 330 -21.57 -4.59 -5.08
N LYS A 331 -21.76 -5.05 -3.84
CA LYS A 331 -22.82 -4.57 -2.93
C LYS A 331 -22.29 -3.44 -2.05
N LYS A 332 -22.95 -2.29 -2.09
CA LYS A 332 -22.56 -1.11 -1.31
C LYS A 332 -22.54 -1.41 0.19
N ALA A 333 -23.55 -2.08 0.73
CA ALA A 333 -23.64 -2.41 2.15
C ALA A 333 -22.45 -3.25 2.64
N TRP A 334 -21.93 -4.21 1.85
CA TRP A 334 -20.72 -4.95 2.20
C TRP A 334 -19.47 -4.06 2.24
N ARG A 335 -19.34 -3.11 1.31
CA ARG A 335 -18.21 -2.17 1.32
C ARG A 335 -18.27 -1.24 2.52
N ASP A 336 -19.46 -0.73 2.84
CA ASP A 336 -19.68 0.16 3.98
C ASP A 336 -19.45 -0.60 5.31
N LEU A 337 -19.94 -1.83 5.42
CA LEU A 337 -19.71 -2.66 6.60
C LEU A 337 -18.24 -3.01 6.78
N LEU A 338 -17.51 -3.40 5.73
CA LEU A 338 -16.07 -3.60 5.77
C LEU A 338 -15.36 -2.36 6.32
N PHE A 339 -15.74 -1.18 5.83
CA PHE A 339 -15.16 0.08 6.28
C PHE A 339 -15.43 0.33 7.78
N ARG A 340 -16.66 0.10 8.26
CA ARG A 340 -17.01 0.26 9.68
C ARG A 340 -16.28 -0.74 10.58
N LEU A 341 -16.18 -1.99 10.19
CA LEU A 341 -15.44 -3.02 10.92
C LEU A 341 -13.95 -2.62 11.02
N TRP A 342 -13.38 -2.11 9.92
CA TRP A 342 -12.02 -1.61 9.92
C TRP A 342 -11.86 -0.37 10.81
N ILE A 343 -12.79 0.60 10.79
CA ILE A 343 -12.78 1.76 11.72
C ILE A 343 -12.83 1.30 13.17
N ALA A 344 -13.69 0.32 13.51
CA ALA A 344 -13.74 -0.23 14.86
C ALA A 344 -12.39 -0.83 15.29
N ARG A 345 -11.71 -1.56 14.38
CA ARG A 345 -10.36 -2.11 14.63
C ARG A 345 -9.30 -1.02 14.77
N VAL A 346 -9.33 0.03 13.94
CA VAL A 346 -8.41 1.17 14.03
C VAL A 346 -8.59 1.93 15.35
N LEU A 347 -9.82 2.21 15.74
CA LEU A 347 -10.11 2.87 17.02
C LEU A 347 -9.72 1.99 18.22
N ASN A 348 -9.95 0.67 18.16
CA ASN A 348 -9.47 -0.26 19.18
C ASN A 348 -7.95 -0.17 19.33
N HIS A 349 -7.20 -0.22 18.21
CA HIS A 349 -5.75 -0.08 18.25
C HIS A 349 -5.32 1.27 18.85
N THR A 350 -5.96 2.36 18.43
CA THR A 350 -5.64 3.71 18.88
C THR A 350 -5.86 3.86 20.40
N PHE A 351 -7.00 3.40 20.91
CA PHE A 351 -7.34 3.60 22.32
C PHE A 351 -6.62 2.65 23.28
N TYR A 352 -6.38 1.41 22.89
CA TYR A 352 -5.90 0.39 23.81
C TYR A 352 -4.44 -0.02 23.61
N TYR A 353 -3.84 0.35 22.49
CA TYR A 353 -2.44 0.02 22.18
C TYR A 353 -1.60 1.26 21.93
N ALA A 354 -1.99 2.15 21.04
CA ALA A 354 -1.21 3.34 20.73
C ALA A 354 -1.11 4.31 21.92
N SER A 355 -2.15 4.40 22.74
CA SER A 355 -2.15 5.17 24.00
C SER A 355 -1.11 4.70 25.03
N LYS A 356 -0.59 3.48 24.90
CA LYS A 356 0.46 2.91 25.79
C LYS A 356 1.88 3.19 25.29
N GLY A 357 2.01 3.90 24.19
CA GLY A 357 3.28 4.30 23.60
C GLY A 357 3.65 3.53 22.34
N TYR A 358 4.52 4.15 21.57
CA TYR A 358 4.90 3.73 20.22
C TYR A 358 5.35 2.25 20.12
N LYS A 359 6.31 1.85 20.95
CA LYS A 359 6.87 0.48 20.91
C LYS A 359 5.81 -0.58 21.17
N TYR A 360 4.92 -0.32 22.15
CA TYR A 360 3.83 -1.22 22.48
C TYR A 360 2.82 -1.32 21.34
N ALA A 361 2.48 -0.20 20.73
CA ALA A 361 1.57 -0.14 19.60
C ALA A 361 2.11 -0.92 18.40
N MET A 362 3.34 -0.67 17.99
CA MET A 362 3.96 -1.37 16.86
C MET A 362 4.05 -2.87 17.10
N LYS A 363 4.50 -3.26 18.31
CA LYS A 363 4.54 -4.68 18.69
C LYS A 363 3.17 -5.34 18.61
N SER A 364 2.10 -4.66 19.03
CA SER A 364 0.74 -5.21 18.96
C SER A 364 0.26 -5.45 17.54
N LEU A 365 0.72 -4.64 16.55
CA LEU A 365 0.42 -4.84 15.13
C LEU A 365 1.19 -6.03 14.56
N GLU A 366 2.45 -6.18 14.93
CA GLU A 366 3.27 -7.35 14.57
C GLU A 366 2.71 -8.63 15.18
N ASP A 367 2.37 -8.62 16.48
CA ASP A 367 1.77 -9.74 17.18
C ASP A 367 0.42 -10.15 16.57
N MET A 368 -0.36 -9.18 16.06
CA MET A 368 -1.61 -9.46 15.34
C MET A 368 -1.33 -10.22 14.03
N VAL A 369 -0.38 -9.80 13.22
CA VAL A 369 -0.02 -10.51 11.98
C VAL A 369 0.50 -11.91 12.33
N GLY A 370 1.35 -12.02 13.34
CA GLY A 370 1.85 -13.32 13.86
C GLY A 370 0.71 -14.23 14.35
N HIS A 371 -0.33 -13.67 14.97
CA HIS A 371 -1.52 -14.42 15.39
C HIS A 371 -2.27 -15.00 14.17
N PHE A 372 -2.42 -14.24 13.08
CA PHE A 372 -3.02 -14.72 11.84
C PHE A 372 -2.23 -15.90 11.26
N VAL A 373 -0.91 -15.77 11.15
CA VAL A 373 -0.03 -16.86 10.69
C VAL A 373 -0.22 -18.10 11.55
N HIS A 374 -0.09 -17.97 12.88
CA HIS A 374 -0.14 -19.08 13.81
C HIS A 374 -1.48 -19.83 13.80
N ARG A 375 -2.59 -19.10 13.75
CA ARG A 375 -3.93 -19.72 13.67
C ARG A 375 -4.11 -20.49 12.38
N ARG A 376 -3.76 -19.89 11.22
CA ARG A 376 -3.91 -20.56 9.92
C ARG A 376 -3.06 -21.83 9.82
N LEU A 377 -1.83 -21.81 10.38
CA LEU A 377 -0.95 -23.00 10.46
C LEU A 377 -1.52 -24.12 11.33
N LYS A 378 -2.42 -23.82 12.27
CA LYS A 378 -3.09 -24.82 13.10
C LYS A 378 -4.39 -25.34 12.51
N GLU A 379 -5.06 -24.56 11.67
CA GLU A 379 -6.35 -24.89 11.07
C GLU A 379 -6.20 -25.64 9.74
N GLY A 380 -5.05 -25.55 9.06
CA GLY A 380 -4.69 -26.23 7.81
C GLY A 380 -3.75 -27.36 8.01
#